data_ffe97ea6b0e4f46f54bc507f465e6727
#
_entry.id   ffe97ea6b0e4f46f54bc507f465e6727
#
_cell.length_a   1.000
_cell.length_b   1.000
_cell.length_c   1.000
_cell.angle_alpha   90.00
_cell.angle_beta   90.00
_cell.angle_gamma   90.00
#
_symmetry.space_group_name_H-M   'P 1'
#
loop_
_entity.id
_entity.type
_entity.pdbx_description
1 polymer ?
#
loop_
_entity_poly.entity_id
_entity_poly.type
_entity_poly.pdbx_seq_one_letter_code
_entity_poly.pdbx_strand_id
1 'polypeptide(L)'
;MRVLYTGADGYIGAVLGPKLLSSGHDAVGIDTGLYRRGWLFDDGCTRPMVISKDTRQLTTTDLTGIDAVVHLAELSNDPLGENDPGMTMEINHEGSVAFAKKCKDAGVQRFVYASSCSIYGASGDELKTETSLVDPRTAYAKCKVLVERDVRAMADSRFTPVFLRNATAFGASPRQRFDLVLNNLSGFAYTSGTVRVMSDGSPLRPLVHIDDICQAIVCALEAPREAVWGEAFNVGDETQNYAVRDIANIVNETFAGSVLTFGPAGADDRSYRVSFAKIKEHLPSFCCKWDARLGALQLKSVFERIQLDEKVFNAAPFTRLAELRHLRDTEQLDPRLRWTPMKDMFPAVAAE
;
A
#
# COMPACT_ATOMS: atom_id res chain seq x y z
N MET A 1 14.91 -10.29 14.43
CA MET A 1 15.61 -9.96 13.17
C MET A 1 15.77 -8.46 13.08
N ARG A 2 16.82 -8.02 12.40
CA ARG A 2 16.94 -6.63 11.97
C ARG A 2 16.28 -6.44 10.61
N VAL A 3 15.19 -5.67 10.57
CA VAL A 3 14.31 -5.52 9.41
C VAL A 3 14.44 -4.10 8.84
N LEU A 4 14.79 -3.99 7.55
CA LEU A 4 14.66 -2.75 6.81
C LEU A 4 13.32 -2.76 6.07
N TYR A 5 12.50 -1.70 6.21
CA TYR A 5 11.28 -1.58 5.43
C TYR A 5 11.26 -0.28 4.63
N THR A 6 10.92 -0.37 3.36
CA THR A 6 10.83 0.78 2.45
C THR A 6 9.39 1.25 2.35
N GLY A 7 9.17 2.51 1.99
CA GLY A 7 7.83 3.10 2.01
C GLY A 7 7.34 3.39 3.45
N ALA A 8 8.29 3.67 4.34
CA ALA A 8 8.05 3.81 5.78
C ALA A 8 7.11 4.97 6.13
N ASP A 9 7.18 6.08 5.39
CA ASP A 9 6.28 7.23 5.50
C ASP A 9 4.99 7.07 4.66
N GLY A 10 4.71 5.86 4.16
CA GLY A 10 3.51 5.52 3.42
C GLY A 10 2.34 5.05 4.32
N TYR A 11 1.18 4.79 3.72
CA TYR A 11 -0.04 4.33 4.38
C TYR A 11 0.17 3.03 5.18
N ILE A 12 0.74 2.00 4.56
CA ILE A 12 1.06 0.72 5.23
C ILE A 12 2.28 0.89 6.13
N GLY A 13 3.33 1.59 5.67
CA GLY A 13 4.59 1.74 6.40
C GLY A 13 4.43 2.39 7.78
N ALA A 14 3.55 3.40 7.89
CA ALA A 14 3.27 4.09 9.15
C ALA A 14 2.64 3.18 10.24
N VAL A 15 1.94 2.12 9.84
CA VAL A 15 1.35 1.11 10.73
C VAL A 15 2.32 -0.06 10.93
N LEU A 16 3.05 -0.45 9.88
CA LEU A 16 3.99 -1.57 9.92
C LEU A 16 5.16 -1.31 10.86
N GLY A 17 5.72 -0.09 10.88
CA GLY A 17 6.87 0.22 11.73
C GLY A 17 6.63 -0.12 13.21
N PRO A 18 5.59 0.44 13.87
CA PRO A 18 5.20 0.07 15.22
C PRO A 18 4.92 -1.42 15.40
N LYS A 19 4.30 -2.06 14.39
CA LYS A 19 4.00 -3.48 14.41
C LYS A 19 5.25 -4.34 14.45
N LEU A 20 6.28 -4.00 13.66
CA LEU A 20 7.57 -4.69 13.68
C LEU A 20 8.24 -4.60 15.06
N LEU A 21 8.26 -3.39 15.66
CA LEU A 21 8.81 -3.21 17.01
C LEU A 21 8.06 -4.04 18.05
N SER A 22 6.72 -4.01 18.04
CA SER A 22 5.89 -4.76 18.99
C SER A 22 5.97 -6.28 18.79
N SER A 23 6.38 -6.73 17.60
CA SER A 23 6.68 -8.15 17.32
C SER A 23 8.13 -8.55 17.65
N GLY A 24 8.91 -7.66 18.31
CA GLY A 24 10.26 -7.96 18.77
C GLY A 24 11.35 -7.85 17.69
N HIS A 25 11.07 -7.20 16.57
CA HIS A 25 12.08 -6.94 15.55
C HIS A 25 12.79 -5.59 15.82
N ASP A 26 14.09 -5.52 15.50
CA ASP A 26 14.80 -4.25 15.31
C ASP A 26 14.47 -3.75 13.91
N ALA A 27 13.87 -2.57 13.79
CA ALA A 27 13.36 -2.07 12.50
C ALA A 27 13.94 -0.70 12.15
N VAL A 28 14.25 -0.51 10.85
CA VAL A 28 14.64 0.78 10.27
C VAL A 28 13.86 1.04 8.99
N GLY A 29 13.26 2.22 8.90
CA GLY A 29 12.49 2.67 7.74
C GLY A 29 13.32 3.40 6.70
N ILE A 30 12.98 3.24 5.44
CA ILE A 30 13.50 4.05 4.32
C ILE A 30 12.30 4.64 3.57
N ASP A 31 12.34 5.94 3.31
CA ASP A 31 11.33 6.63 2.49
C ASP A 31 11.92 7.87 1.81
N THR A 32 11.40 8.21 0.65
CA THR A 32 11.73 9.48 -0.03
C THR A 32 11.02 10.68 0.58
N GLY A 33 9.94 10.44 1.35
CA GLY A 33 9.14 11.49 1.99
C GLY A 33 8.17 12.20 1.04
N LEU A 34 7.83 11.62 -0.12
CA LEU A 34 6.88 12.23 -1.06
C LEU A 34 5.52 12.56 -0.42
N TYR A 35 5.09 11.75 0.55
CA TYR A 35 3.81 11.92 1.24
C TYR A 35 3.95 12.36 2.70
N ARG A 36 5.11 12.87 3.09
CA ARG A 36 5.43 13.28 4.48
C ARG A 36 4.47 14.33 5.05
N ARG A 37 3.89 15.18 4.22
CA ARG A 37 2.92 16.21 4.62
C ARG A 37 1.57 15.64 5.10
N GLY A 38 1.23 14.40 4.70
CA GLY A 38 -0.06 13.76 4.98
C GLY A 38 -0.12 13.02 6.32
N TRP A 39 0.25 13.65 7.44
CA TRP A 39 0.08 13.09 8.78
C TRP A 39 -1.27 13.53 9.36
N LEU A 40 -2.22 12.59 9.46
CA LEU A 40 -3.60 12.92 9.82
C LEU A 40 -3.84 12.99 11.34
N PHE A 41 -3.24 12.06 12.10
CA PHE A 41 -3.41 11.96 13.55
C PHE A 41 -2.20 11.30 14.21
N ASP A 42 -2.01 11.59 15.50
CA ASP A 42 -1.07 10.85 16.33
C ASP A 42 -1.80 9.67 16.99
N ASP A 43 -1.22 8.47 16.88
CA ASP A 43 -1.71 7.23 17.48
C ASP A 43 -0.95 6.86 18.77
N GLY A 44 0.02 7.66 19.19
CA GLY A 44 0.85 7.44 20.38
C GLY A 44 1.83 6.27 20.25
N CYS A 45 1.99 5.66 19.07
CA CYS A 45 2.87 4.52 18.88
C CYS A 45 4.34 4.91 18.77
N THR A 46 5.22 4.15 19.41
CA THR A 46 6.67 4.22 19.15
C THR A 46 6.97 3.76 17.73
N ARG A 47 7.76 4.54 17.00
CA ARG A 47 8.13 4.25 15.62
C ARG A 47 9.63 4.03 15.46
N PRO A 48 10.02 3.13 14.53
CA PRO A 48 11.42 3.03 14.12
C PRO A 48 11.93 4.33 13.52
N MET A 49 13.24 4.51 13.54
CA MET A 49 13.91 5.58 12.79
C MET A 49 13.60 5.42 11.29
N VAL A 50 13.30 6.52 10.62
CA VAL A 50 13.11 6.59 9.17
C VAL A 50 14.22 7.43 8.55
N ILE A 51 14.98 6.81 7.64
CA ILE A 51 16.03 7.47 6.87
C ILE A 51 15.43 7.99 5.57
N SER A 52 15.60 9.28 5.30
CA SER A 52 15.14 9.91 4.06
C SER A 52 16.09 9.55 2.92
N LYS A 53 15.71 8.56 2.09
CA LYS A 53 16.51 8.09 0.96
C LYS A 53 15.64 7.42 -0.09
N ASP A 54 15.96 7.66 -1.37
CA ASP A 54 15.33 6.96 -2.48
C ASP A 54 15.87 5.52 -2.57
N THR A 55 14.99 4.53 -2.75
CA THR A 55 15.38 3.12 -2.89
C THR A 55 16.32 2.88 -4.07
N ARG A 56 16.20 3.67 -5.13
CA ARG A 56 17.11 3.64 -6.30
C ARG A 56 18.55 4.02 -5.94
N GLN A 57 18.75 4.78 -4.85
CA GLN A 57 20.06 5.25 -4.37
C GLN A 57 20.65 4.36 -3.27
N LEU A 58 19.91 3.37 -2.76
CA LEU A 58 20.42 2.45 -1.76
C LEU A 58 21.58 1.61 -2.32
N THR A 59 22.57 1.41 -1.48
CA THR A 59 23.78 0.61 -1.77
C THR A 59 23.83 -0.63 -0.87
N THR A 60 24.70 -1.57 -1.15
CA THR A 60 24.93 -2.73 -0.29
C THR A 60 25.40 -2.33 1.12
N THR A 61 26.09 -1.21 1.25
CA THR A 61 26.52 -0.67 2.57
C THR A 61 25.32 -0.28 3.44
N ASP A 62 24.26 0.27 2.86
CA ASP A 62 23.01 0.61 3.57
C ASP A 62 22.28 -0.64 4.10
N LEU A 63 22.62 -1.81 3.57
CA LEU A 63 22.03 -3.11 3.89
C LEU A 63 22.89 -3.96 4.84
N THR A 64 24.01 -3.41 5.31
CA THR A 64 24.93 -4.13 6.21
C THR A 64 24.21 -4.50 7.51
N GLY A 65 24.22 -5.79 7.86
CA GLY A 65 23.60 -6.32 9.08
C GLY A 65 22.07 -6.36 9.04
N ILE A 66 21.44 -6.20 7.87
CA ILE A 66 20.01 -6.39 7.68
C ILE A 66 19.72 -7.86 7.39
N ASP A 67 18.87 -8.49 8.22
CA ASP A 67 18.46 -9.89 8.05
C ASP A 67 17.34 -10.02 7.02
N ALA A 68 16.39 -9.07 7.04
CA ALA A 68 15.20 -9.12 6.21
C ALA A 68 14.82 -7.72 5.68
N VAL A 69 14.19 -7.71 4.50
CA VAL A 69 13.65 -6.50 3.88
C VAL A 69 12.16 -6.66 3.62
N VAL A 70 11.38 -5.62 3.95
CA VAL A 70 9.98 -5.46 3.52
C VAL A 70 9.91 -4.33 2.50
N HIS A 71 9.58 -4.64 1.26
CA HIS A 71 9.55 -3.66 0.18
C HIS A 71 8.13 -3.19 -0.12
N LEU A 72 7.81 -1.94 0.32
CA LEU A 72 6.51 -1.28 0.10
C LEU A 72 6.63 -0.02 -0.78
N ALA A 73 7.86 0.49 -1.00
CA ALA A 73 8.10 1.76 -1.69
C ALA A 73 7.84 1.66 -3.19
N GLU A 74 6.70 2.16 -3.64
CA GLU A 74 6.28 2.22 -5.05
C GLU A 74 5.26 3.34 -5.28
N LEU A 75 4.99 3.65 -6.54
CA LEU A 75 3.82 4.42 -6.96
C LEU A 75 2.58 3.49 -6.85
N SER A 76 1.78 3.66 -5.82
CA SER A 76 1.01 2.62 -5.13
C SER A 76 -0.47 2.50 -5.50
N ASN A 77 -0.91 2.97 -6.66
CA ASN A 77 -2.27 2.70 -7.16
C ASN A 77 -2.39 2.89 -8.68
N ASP A 78 -3.48 2.38 -9.25
CA ASP A 78 -3.72 2.43 -10.69
C ASP A 78 -3.76 3.87 -11.24
N PRO A 79 -4.53 4.84 -10.67
CA PRO A 79 -4.55 6.20 -11.19
C PRO A 79 -3.19 6.90 -11.16
N LEU A 80 -2.37 6.62 -10.15
CA LEU A 80 -1.02 7.16 -10.05
C LEU A 80 -0.11 6.52 -11.10
N GLY A 81 -0.22 5.20 -11.28
CA GLY A 81 0.53 4.45 -12.27
C GLY A 81 0.23 4.86 -13.70
N GLU A 82 -1.04 5.10 -14.03
CA GLU A 82 -1.47 5.53 -15.37
C GLU A 82 -1.17 7.00 -15.67
N ASN A 83 -0.93 7.84 -14.65
CA ASN A 83 -0.53 9.24 -14.84
C ASN A 83 0.82 9.38 -15.55
N ASP A 84 1.76 8.44 -15.30
CA ASP A 84 3.06 8.35 -15.97
C ASP A 84 3.51 6.87 -15.99
N PRO A 85 3.09 6.09 -16.99
CA PRO A 85 3.43 4.67 -17.09
C PRO A 85 4.93 4.40 -17.20
N GLY A 86 5.68 5.29 -17.85
CA GLY A 86 7.15 5.18 -17.99
C GLY A 86 7.85 5.31 -16.64
N MET A 87 7.50 6.35 -15.86
CA MET A 87 8.03 6.55 -14.52
C MET A 87 7.59 5.43 -13.57
N THR A 88 6.36 4.94 -13.73
CA THR A 88 5.87 3.79 -12.97
C THR A 88 6.70 2.55 -13.24
N MET A 89 7.03 2.28 -14.50
CA MET A 89 7.91 1.16 -14.85
C MET A 89 9.31 1.32 -14.26
N GLU A 90 9.92 2.51 -14.37
CA GLU A 90 11.24 2.80 -13.81
C GLU A 90 11.29 2.58 -12.29
N ILE A 91 10.30 3.08 -11.56
CA ILE A 91 10.30 3.01 -10.09
C ILE A 91 9.84 1.64 -9.60
N ASN A 92 8.66 1.20 -10.06
CA ASN A 92 7.99 0.03 -9.48
C ASN A 92 8.60 -1.29 -9.97
N HIS A 93 9.03 -1.38 -11.24
CA HIS A 93 9.62 -2.62 -11.76
C HIS A 93 11.15 -2.57 -11.70
N GLU A 94 11.79 -1.72 -12.50
CA GLU A 94 13.25 -1.69 -12.63
C GLU A 94 13.92 -1.37 -11.29
N GLY A 95 13.38 -0.38 -10.57
CA GLY A 95 13.86 0.03 -9.25
C GLY A 95 13.74 -1.09 -8.20
N SER A 96 12.58 -1.77 -8.14
CA SER A 96 12.34 -2.86 -7.18
C SER A 96 13.20 -4.08 -7.48
N VAL A 97 13.37 -4.46 -8.74
CA VAL A 97 14.24 -5.58 -9.17
C VAL A 97 15.70 -5.28 -8.86
N ALA A 98 16.17 -4.06 -9.19
CA ALA A 98 17.54 -3.62 -8.86
C ALA A 98 17.77 -3.58 -7.34
N PHE A 99 16.77 -3.17 -6.55
CA PHE A 99 16.86 -3.17 -5.10
C PHE A 99 16.89 -4.58 -4.53
N ALA A 100 16.03 -5.49 -4.99
CA ALA A 100 16.06 -6.91 -4.59
C ALA A 100 17.41 -7.57 -4.88
N LYS A 101 18.03 -7.25 -6.02
CA LYS A 101 19.38 -7.71 -6.36
C LYS A 101 20.42 -7.21 -5.35
N LYS A 102 20.40 -5.92 -5.00
CA LYS A 102 21.28 -5.34 -3.97
C LYS A 102 21.07 -6.03 -2.60
N CYS A 103 19.83 -6.32 -2.22
CA CYS A 103 19.53 -7.06 -1.00
C CYS A 103 20.16 -8.45 -1.01
N LYS A 104 20.00 -9.19 -2.10
CA LYS A 104 20.64 -10.51 -2.27
C LYS A 104 22.16 -10.42 -2.19
N ASP A 105 22.77 -9.46 -2.91
CA ASP A 105 24.24 -9.27 -2.96
C ASP A 105 24.79 -8.85 -1.58
N ALA A 106 24.00 -8.16 -0.75
CA ALA A 106 24.34 -7.77 0.63
C ALA A 106 24.12 -8.89 1.66
N GLY A 107 23.55 -10.04 1.28
CA GLY A 107 23.32 -11.18 2.17
C GLY A 107 22.00 -11.12 2.95
N VAL A 108 21.03 -10.26 2.56
CA VAL A 108 19.68 -10.29 3.11
C VAL A 108 19.05 -11.64 2.82
N GLN A 109 18.52 -12.29 3.87
CA GLN A 109 18.01 -13.67 3.75
C GLN A 109 16.52 -13.71 3.36
N ARG A 110 15.70 -12.74 3.82
CA ARG A 110 14.26 -12.66 3.58
C ARG A 110 13.90 -11.36 2.87
N PHE A 111 13.15 -11.45 1.78
CA PHE A 111 12.66 -10.30 1.02
C PHE A 111 11.15 -10.42 0.85
N VAL A 112 10.38 -9.65 1.63
CA VAL A 112 8.91 -9.62 1.55
C VAL A 112 8.49 -8.47 0.66
N TYR A 113 7.83 -8.79 -0.44
CA TYR A 113 7.37 -7.81 -1.42
C TYR A 113 5.84 -7.61 -1.33
N ALA A 114 5.40 -6.36 -1.20
CA ALA A 114 3.99 -6.01 -1.25
C ALA A 114 3.48 -6.01 -2.70
N SER A 115 2.99 -7.16 -3.15
CA SER A 115 2.27 -7.31 -4.40
C SER A 115 0.78 -6.94 -4.23
N SER A 116 -0.06 -7.22 -5.20
CA SER A 116 -1.47 -6.79 -5.21
C SER A 116 -2.36 -7.77 -5.95
N CYS A 117 -3.59 -8.00 -5.47
CA CYS A 117 -4.62 -8.72 -6.21
C CYS A 117 -5.09 -8.02 -7.49
N SER A 118 -4.72 -6.74 -7.72
CA SER A 118 -5.00 -6.04 -8.98
C SER A 118 -4.40 -6.72 -10.21
N ILE A 119 -3.43 -7.62 -10.03
CA ILE A 119 -2.86 -8.45 -11.11
C ILE A 119 -3.89 -9.37 -11.78
N TYR A 120 -5.00 -9.69 -11.10
CA TYR A 120 -6.05 -10.55 -11.64
C TYR A 120 -6.99 -9.84 -12.63
N GLY A 121 -6.95 -8.51 -12.67
CA GLY A 121 -7.65 -7.68 -13.66
C GLY A 121 -9.17 -7.77 -13.59
N ALA A 122 -9.80 -8.20 -14.69
CA ALA A 122 -11.24 -8.40 -14.81
C ALA A 122 -11.52 -9.88 -15.02
N SER A 123 -11.98 -10.58 -13.99
CA SER A 123 -12.22 -12.04 -14.05
C SER A 123 -13.68 -12.45 -13.85
N GLY A 124 -14.59 -11.48 -13.76
CA GLY A 124 -16.00 -11.78 -13.49
C GLY A 124 -16.18 -12.54 -12.17
N ASP A 125 -16.98 -13.61 -12.18
CA ASP A 125 -17.28 -14.42 -11.00
C ASP A 125 -16.25 -15.52 -10.71
N GLU A 126 -15.20 -15.65 -11.53
CA GLU A 126 -14.16 -16.67 -11.33
C GLU A 126 -13.38 -16.38 -10.05
N LEU A 127 -13.29 -17.37 -9.16
CA LEU A 127 -12.49 -17.28 -7.93
C LEU A 127 -11.01 -17.44 -8.25
N LYS A 128 -10.24 -16.36 -8.15
CA LYS A 128 -8.80 -16.35 -8.44
C LYS A 128 -7.98 -16.87 -7.27
N THR A 129 -7.06 -17.77 -7.60
CA THR A 129 -6.04 -18.31 -6.69
C THR A 129 -4.65 -17.84 -7.12
N GLU A 130 -3.62 -18.17 -6.35
CA GLU A 130 -2.23 -17.81 -6.68
C GLU A 130 -1.72 -18.49 -7.95
N THR A 131 -2.35 -19.57 -8.39
CA THR A 131 -2.03 -20.31 -9.62
C THR A 131 -2.87 -19.87 -10.82
N SER A 132 -3.88 -19.03 -10.63
CA SER A 132 -4.71 -18.52 -11.72
C SER A 132 -3.92 -17.63 -12.67
N LEU A 133 -4.33 -17.62 -13.95
CA LEU A 133 -3.78 -16.69 -14.93
C LEU A 133 -4.03 -15.24 -14.48
N VAL A 134 -2.99 -14.41 -14.59
CA VAL A 134 -3.03 -12.99 -14.31
C VAL A 134 -3.39 -12.20 -15.57
N ASP A 135 -4.13 -11.09 -15.41
CA ASP A 135 -4.57 -10.20 -16.49
C ASP A 135 -4.39 -8.73 -16.08
N PRO A 136 -3.13 -8.28 -15.87
CA PRO A 136 -2.85 -6.95 -15.37
C PRO A 136 -3.27 -5.86 -16.38
N ARG A 137 -4.28 -5.04 -16.02
CA ARG A 137 -4.87 -4.03 -16.89
C ARG A 137 -4.13 -2.69 -16.87
N THR A 138 -3.43 -2.38 -15.77
CA THR A 138 -2.79 -1.09 -15.54
C THR A 138 -1.27 -1.21 -15.49
N ALA A 139 -0.55 -0.09 -15.67
CA ALA A 139 0.90 -0.04 -15.53
C ALA A 139 1.36 -0.52 -14.14
N TYR A 140 0.62 -0.11 -13.09
CA TYR A 140 0.85 -0.58 -11.73
C TYR A 140 0.74 -2.11 -11.60
N ALA A 141 -0.36 -2.70 -12.06
CA ALA A 141 -0.57 -4.14 -11.99
C ALA A 141 0.45 -4.93 -12.84
N LYS A 142 0.84 -4.41 -14.01
CA LYS A 142 1.91 -4.98 -14.85
C LYS A 142 3.25 -5.00 -14.12
N CYS A 143 3.62 -3.91 -13.45
CA CYS A 143 4.84 -3.87 -12.64
C CYS A 143 4.83 -4.94 -11.54
N LYS A 144 3.70 -5.14 -10.85
CA LYS A 144 3.58 -6.19 -9.82
C LYS A 144 3.91 -7.57 -10.37
N VAL A 145 3.33 -7.94 -11.51
CA VAL A 145 3.60 -9.22 -12.19
C VAL A 145 5.08 -9.36 -12.58
N LEU A 146 5.67 -8.32 -13.14
CA LEU A 146 7.07 -8.32 -13.57
C LEU A 146 8.02 -8.46 -12.39
N VAL A 147 7.79 -7.73 -11.27
CA VAL A 147 8.61 -7.87 -10.06
C VAL A 147 8.50 -9.27 -9.47
N GLU A 148 7.27 -9.83 -9.35
CA GLU A 148 7.10 -11.21 -8.88
C GLU A 148 7.91 -12.20 -9.72
N ARG A 149 7.86 -12.09 -11.05
CA ARG A 149 8.61 -12.94 -11.97
C ARG A 149 10.12 -12.82 -11.77
N ASP A 150 10.63 -11.59 -11.81
CA ASP A 150 12.07 -11.33 -11.88
C ASP A 150 12.74 -11.56 -10.52
N VAL A 151 12.07 -11.18 -9.42
CA VAL A 151 12.60 -11.40 -8.07
C VAL A 151 12.47 -12.87 -7.64
N ARG A 152 11.41 -13.58 -8.07
CA ARG A 152 11.29 -15.03 -7.86
C ARG A 152 12.44 -15.80 -8.51
N ALA A 153 12.88 -15.39 -9.70
CA ALA A 153 14.02 -15.99 -10.40
C ALA A 153 15.36 -15.80 -9.64
N MET A 154 15.43 -14.88 -8.67
CA MET A 154 16.62 -14.69 -7.83
C MET A 154 16.65 -15.63 -6.62
N ALA A 155 15.57 -16.36 -6.32
CA ALA A 155 15.47 -17.24 -5.16
C ALA A 155 16.55 -18.32 -5.19
N ASP A 156 17.28 -18.49 -4.07
CA ASP A 156 18.27 -19.55 -3.89
C ASP A 156 18.38 -19.96 -2.41
N SER A 157 19.39 -20.76 -2.04
CA SER A 157 19.57 -21.23 -0.67
C SER A 157 19.81 -20.11 0.36
N ARG A 158 20.20 -18.91 -0.06
CA ARG A 158 20.52 -17.76 0.80
C ARG A 158 19.55 -16.60 0.66
N PHE A 159 18.67 -16.58 -0.35
CA PHE A 159 17.73 -15.53 -0.61
C PHE A 159 16.31 -16.07 -0.78
N THR A 160 15.40 -15.64 0.09
CA THR A 160 14.01 -16.12 0.16
C THR A 160 13.07 -14.96 -0.13
N PRO A 161 12.69 -14.70 -1.40
CA PRO A 161 11.64 -13.75 -1.72
C PRO A 161 10.27 -14.36 -1.41
N VAL A 162 9.36 -13.48 -0.93
CA VAL A 162 7.95 -13.79 -0.61
C VAL A 162 7.09 -12.67 -1.18
N PHE A 163 5.98 -13.00 -1.81
CA PHE A 163 5.10 -12.04 -2.49
C PHE A 163 3.72 -12.03 -1.84
N LEU A 164 3.34 -10.89 -1.26
CA LEU A 164 2.03 -10.71 -0.63
C LEU A 164 1.11 -9.95 -1.59
N ARG A 165 0.21 -10.65 -2.26
CA ARG A 165 -0.81 -10.10 -3.15
C ARG A 165 -1.95 -9.55 -2.30
N ASN A 166 -1.80 -8.33 -1.81
CA ASN A 166 -2.79 -7.73 -0.93
C ASN A 166 -4.11 -7.48 -1.69
N ALA A 167 -5.24 -7.82 -1.07
CA ALA A 167 -6.54 -7.31 -1.44
C ALA A 167 -6.57 -5.77 -1.30
N THR A 168 -7.67 -5.12 -1.68
CA THR A 168 -7.79 -3.66 -1.58
C THR A 168 -7.71 -3.23 -0.11
N ALA A 169 -6.70 -2.46 0.23
CA ALA A 169 -6.45 -2.02 1.59
C ALA A 169 -7.52 -1.04 2.09
N PHE A 170 -7.87 -1.10 3.38
CA PHE A 170 -8.70 -0.12 4.07
C PHE A 170 -8.28 0.04 5.53
N GLY A 171 -8.89 1.00 6.24
CA GLY A 171 -8.69 1.24 7.67
C GLY A 171 -7.93 2.53 7.97
N ALA A 172 -7.78 2.83 9.24
CA ALA A 172 -7.13 4.05 9.70
C ALA A 172 -5.60 3.91 9.71
N SER A 173 -4.93 4.94 9.25
CA SER A 173 -3.47 5.08 9.32
C SER A 173 -3.12 6.53 9.62
N PRO A 174 -2.07 6.81 10.41
CA PRO A 174 -1.55 8.18 10.53
C PRO A 174 -1.23 8.82 9.18
N ARG A 175 -0.80 8.02 8.19
CA ARG A 175 -0.61 8.41 6.78
C ARG A 175 -1.84 8.06 5.95
N GLN A 176 -3.00 8.58 6.36
CA GLN A 176 -4.30 8.24 5.77
C GLN A 176 -4.32 8.39 4.24
N ARG A 177 -5.13 7.54 3.61
CA ARG A 177 -5.42 7.59 2.18
C ARG A 177 -6.94 7.64 1.97
N PHE A 178 -7.39 8.76 1.41
CA PHE A 178 -8.80 8.93 1.01
C PHE A 178 -9.07 8.52 -0.44
N ASP A 179 -8.08 7.98 -1.15
CA ASP A 179 -8.23 7.41 -2.49
C ASP A 179 -8.48 5.88 -2.50
N LEU A 180 -8.71 5.26 -1.33
CA LEU A 180 -9.11 3.86 -1.17
C LEU A 180 -10.63 3.78 -0.92
N VAL A 181 -11.31 2.84 -1.56
CA VAL A 181 -12.79 2.83 -1.68
C VAL A 181 -13.52 3.00 -0.34
N LEU A 182 -13.26 2.16 0.66
CA LEU A 182 -13.94 2.24 1.96
C LEU A 182 -13.57 3.53 2.70
N ASN A 183 -12.29 3.91 2.69
CA ASN A 183 -11.80 5.13 3.32
C ASN A 183 -12.39 6.39 2.66
N ASN A 184 -12.51 6.38 1.34
CA ASN A 184 -13.10 7.47 0.55
C ASN A 184 -14.57 7.67 0.87
N LEU A 185 -15.36 6.59 0.78
CA LEU A 185 -16.80 6.65 1.07
C LEU A 185 -17.06 7.06 2.52
N SER A 186 -16.27 6.56 3.48
CA SER A 186 -16.35 6.95 4.90
C SER A 186 -16.02 8.42 5.13
N GLY A 187 -15.00 8.94 4.43
CA GLY A 187 -14.64 10.36 4.49
C GLY A 187 -15.75 11.27 3.95
N PHE A 188 -16.34 10.95 2.79
CA PHE A 188 -17.49 11.68 2.26
C PHE A 188 -18.71 11.59 3.16
N ALA A 189 -19.03 10.39 3.68
CA ALA A 189 -20.15 10.21 4.59
C ALA A 189 -20.03 11.11 5.83
N TYR A 190 -18.82 11.19 6.40
CA TYR A 190 -18.57 12.00 7.60
C TYR A 190 -18.56 13.51 7.31
N THR A 191 -17.87 13.96 6.25
CA THR A 191 -17.65 15.40 6.01
C THR A 191 -18.78 16.09 5.27
N SER A 192 -19.47 15.39 4.36
CA SER A 192 -20.53 15.96 3.50
C SER A 192 -21.90 15.29 3.65
N GLY A 193 -22.01 14.26 4.49
CA GLY A 193 -23.26 13.50 4.63
C GLY A 193 -23.66 12.74 3.37
N THR A 194 -22.71 12.40 2.48
CA THR A 194 -23.00 11.70 1.23
C THR A 194 -22.16 10.45 1.06
N VAL A 195 -22.77 9.39 0.52
CA VAL A 195 -22.07 8.17 0.05
C VAL A 195 -22.34 8.04 -1.44
N ARG A 196 -21.39 8.52 -2.27
CA ARG A 196 -21.56 8.53 -3.72
C ARG A 196 -20.71 7.47 -4.39
N VAL A 197 -21.36 6.46 -4.96
CA VAL A 197 -20.72 5.44 -5.80
C VAL A 197 -20.83 5.88 -7.26
N MET A 198 -19.68 5.95 -7.97
CA MET A 198 -19.64 6.46 -9.35
C MET A 198 -20.15 5.45 -10.38
N SER A 199 -20.25 4.17 -10.02
CA SER A 199 -20.84 3.08 -10.81
C SER A 199 -22.16 2.60 -10.19
N ASP A 200 -22.76 1.56 -10.76
CA ASP A 200 -23.94 0.88 -10.18
C ASP A 200 -23.60 0.05 -8.93
N GLY A 201 -22.34 0.00 -8.54
CA GLY A 201 -21.85 -0.75 -7.38
C GLY A 201 -21.73 -2.26 -7.58
N SER A 202 -21.94 -2.78 -8.79
CA SER A 202 -21.83 -4.22 -9.08
C SER A 202 -20.40 -4.78 -9.06
N PRO A 203 -19.32 -4.04 -9.38
CA PRO A 203 -17.98 -4.59 -9.39
C PRO A 203 -17.55 -5.17 -8.03
N LEU A 204 -16.93 -6.36 -8.09
CA LEU A 204 -16.41 -7.04 -6.90
C LEU A 204 -15.02 -6.54 -6.53
N ARG A 205 -14.80 -6.35 -5.23
CA ARG A 205 -13.51 -5.92 -4.65
C ARG A 205 -13.23 -6.71 -3.38
N PRO A 206 -12.23 -7.57 -3.38
CA PRO A 206 -11.73 -8.13 -2.14
C PRO A 206 -11.09 -7.03 -1.31
N LEU A 207 -11.39 -7.00 -0.01
CA LEU A 207 -10.85 -6.03 0.94
C LEU A 207 -9.93 -6.69 1.96
N VAL A 208 -8.96 -5.94 2.48
CA VAL A 208 -8.13 -6.33 3.62
C VAL A 208 -7.78 -5.12 4.47
N HIS A 209 -7.93 -5.25 5.78
CA HIS A 209 -7.57 -4.17 6.69
C HIS A 209 -6.05 -3.98 6.78
N ILE A 210 -5.61 -2.75 6.97
CA ILE A 210 -4.19 -2.39 7.03
C ILE A 210 -3.45 -3.12 8.16
N ASP A 211 -4.07 -3.35 9.32
CA ASP A 211 -3.48 -4.12 10.42
C ASP A 211 -3.29 -5.59 10.05
N ASP A 212 -4.22 -6.17 9.28
CA ASP A 212 -4.13 -7.55 8.81
C ASP A 212 -3.05 -7.68 7.73
N ILE A 213 -2.85 -6.66 6.86
CA ILE A 213 -1.69 -6.59 5.95
C ILE A 213 -0.38 -6.61 6.75
N CYS A 214 -0.27 -5.78 7.79
CA CYS A 214 0.92 -5.74 8.64
C CYS A 214 1.15 -7.06 9.37
N GLN A 215 0.09 -7.74 9.81
CA GLN A 215 0.19 -9.07 10.40
C GLN A 215 0.68 -10.10 9.36
N ALA A 216 0.16 -10.10 8.13
CA ALA A 216 0.62 -11.00 7.07
C ALA A 216 2.12 -10.81 6.79
N ILE A 217 2.59 -9.56 6.79
CA ILE A 217 4.02 -9.24 6.64
C ILE A 217 4.84 -9.86 7.78
N VAL A 218 4.43 -9.70 9.04
CA VAL A 218 5.12 -10.30 10.20
C VAL A 218 5.12 -11.82 10.10
N CYS A 219 3.97 -12.45 9.78
CA CYS A 219 3.89 -13.89 9.57
C CYS A 219 4.84 -14.37 8.46
N ALA A 220 4.94 -13.64 7.36
CA ALA A 220 5.85 -13.97 6.26
C ALA A 220 7.34 -13.80 6.64
N LEU A 221 7.67 -12.85 7.52
CA LEU A 221 9.01 -12.68 8.05
C LEU A 221 9.42 -13.83 8.95
N GLU A 222 8.52 -14.30 9.82
CA GLU A 222 8.78 -15.28 10.87
C GLU A 222 8.59 -16.75 10.43
N ALA A 223 7.89 -16.97 9.31
CA ALA A 223 7.63 -18.32 8.81
C ALA A 223 8.90 -19.10 8.49
N PRO A 224 8.90 -20.43 8.65
CA PRO A 224 9.96 -21.28 8.13
C PRO A 224 10.21 -21.01 6.65
N ARG A 225 11.48 -21.06 6.25
CA ARG A 225 11.87 -20.77 4.85
C ARG A 225 11.09 -21.60 3.84
N GLU A 226 10.91 -22.88 4.13
CA GLU A 226 10.26 -23.86 3.26
C GLU A 226 8.79 -23.53 2.99
N ALA A 227 8.13 -22.86 3.92
CA ALA A 227 6.73 -22.45 3.77
C ALA A 227 6.53 -21.26 2.82
N VAL A 228 7.59 -20.46 2.60
CA VAL A 228 7.47 -19.16 1.91
C VAL A 228 8.47 -18.94 0.76
N TRP A 229 9.37 -19.89 0.52
CA TRP A 229 10.45 -19.72 -0.46
C TRP A 229 9.95 -19.56 -1.90
N GLY A 230 10.03 -18.36 -2.44
CA GLY A 230 9.56 -18.02 -3.77
C GLY A 230 8.03 -18.03 -3.92
N GLU A 231 7.29 -18.10 -2.81
CA GLU A 231 5.84 -18.23 -2.80
C GLU A 231 5.14 -16.88 -2.90
N ALA A 232 3.97 -16.92 -3.54
CA ALA A 232 3.00 -15.83 -3.53
C ALA A 232 1.79 -16.22 -2.69
N PHE A 233 1.25 -15.25 -1.94
CA PHE A 233 0.05 -15.41 -1.12
C PHE A 233 -0.92 -14.28 -1.38
N ASN A 234 -2.17 -14.60 -1.67
CA ASN A 234 -3.26 -13.64 -1.59
C ASN A 234 -3.51 -13.30 -0.12
N VAL A 235 -3.57 -12.01 0.21
CA VAL A 235 -3.74 -11.53 1.58
C VAL A 235 -5.12 -10.92 1.77
N GLY A 236 -5.93 -11.56 2.60
CA GLY A 236 -7.30 -11.19 2.89
C GLY A 236 -8.08 -12.37 3.49
N ASP A 237 -9.40 -12.32 3.37
CA ASP A 237 -10.32 -13.39 3.81
C ASP A 237 -11.44 -13.59 2.78
N GLU A 238 -11.90 -14.84 2.60
CA GLU A 238 -12.96 -15.18 1.65
C GLU A 238 -14.26 -14.40 1.88
N THR A 239 -14.57 -14.09 3.12
CA THR A 239 -15.78 -13.33 3.51
C THR A 239 -15.69 -11.85 3.14
N GLN A 240 -14.50 -11.37 2.74
CA GLN A 240 -14.22 -9.98 2.39
C GLN A 240 -14.25 -9.70 0.87
N ASN A 241 -14.80 -10.62 0.07
CA ASN A 241 -15.07 -10.38 -1.36
C ASN A 241 -16.40 -9.62 -1.52
N TYR A 242 -16.37 -8.30 -1.40
CA TYR A 242 -17.55 -7.44 -1.45
C TYR A 242 -17.86 -6.94 -2.86
N ALA A 243 -19.15 -6.75 -3.19
CA ALA A 243 -19.50 -5.80 -4.22
C ALA A 243 -19.31 -4.35 -3.68
N VAL A 244 -18.98 -3.41 -4.55
CA VAL A 244 -18.81 -1.99 -4.15
C VAL A 244 -20.09 -1.44 -3.50
N ARG A 245 -21.29 -1.93 -3.93
CA ARG A 245 -22.57 -1.58 -3.29
C ARG A 245 -22.67 -2.05 -1.84
N ASP A 246 -22.09 -3.22 -1.51
CA ASP A 246 -22.12 -3.74 -0.14
C ASP A 246 -21.24 -2.88 0.76
N ILE A 247 -20.06 -2.45 0.25
CA ILE A 247 -19.18 -1.51 0.95
C ILE A 247 -19.92 -0.19 1.19
N ALA A 248 -20.60 0.34 0.18
CA ALA A 248 -21.36 1.59 0.28
C ALA A 248 -22.52 1.50 1.28
N ASN A 249 -23.23 0.37 1.30
CA ASN A 249 -24.30 0.12 2.29
C ASN A 249 -23.73 0.09 3.71
N ILE A 250 -22.62 -0.65 3.94
CA ILE A 250 -21.94 -0.71 5.25
C ILE A 250 -21.55 0.69 5.72
N VAL A 251 -20.99 1.51 4.85
CA VAL A 251 -20.61 2.90 5.16
C VAL A 251 -21.87 3.72 5.49
N ASN A 252 -22.92 3.65 4.66
CA ASN A 252 -24.16 4.40 4.88
C ASN A 252 -24.84 4.05 6.20
N GLU A 253 -24.86 2.77 6.58
CA GLU A 253 -25.36 2.31 7.88
C GLU A 253 -24.47 2.80 9.04
N THR A 254 -23.15 2.84 8.87
CA THR A 254 -22.19 3.29 9.91
C THR A 254 -22.29 4.78 10.14
N PHE A 255 -22.49 5.58 9.08
CA PHE A 255 -22.65 7.03 9.12
C PHE A 255 -24.13 7.41 8.94
N ALA A 256 -24.93 7.12 9.95
CA ALA A 256 -26.38 7.32 9.93
C ALA A 256 -26.74 8.76 9.52
N GLY A 257 -27.70 8.90 8.60
CA GLY A 257 -28.14 10.17 8.04
C GLY A 257 -27.42 10.58 6.75
N SER A 258 -26.43 9.80 6.30
CA SER A 258 -25.81 10.03 4.98
C SER A 258 -26.74 9.60 3.84
N VAL A 259 -26.62 10.26 2.69
CA VAL A 259 -27.41 9.99 1.47
C VAL A 259 -26.59 9.12 0.52
N LEU A 260 -27.06 7.88 0.29
CA LEU A 260 -26.43 6.92 -0.62
C LEU A 260 -26.96 7.09 -2.05
N THR A 261 -26.05 7.23 -3.03
CA THR A 261 -26.36 7.33 -4.46
C THR A 261 -25.45 6.46 -5.31
N PHE A 262 -25.97 5.94 -6.41
CA PHE A 262 -25.23 5.14 -7.39
C PHE A 262 -25.22 5.82 -8.76
N GLY A 263 -24.14 5.66 -9.49
CA GLY A 263 -23.98 6.08 -10.87
C GLY A 263 -24.44 5.03 -11.88
N PRO A 264 -24.12 5.21 -13.17
CA PRO A 264 -24.51 4.28 -14.22
C PRO A 264 -23.72 2.96 -14.17
N ALA A 265 -24.29 1.90 -14.72
CA ALA A 265 -23.60 0.63 -14.94
C ALA A 265 -22.42 0.77 -15.91
N GLY A 266 -21.38 -0.06 -15.75
CA GLY A 266 -20.23 -0.15 -16.67
C GLY A 266 -19.17 0.96 -16.49
N ALA A 267 -19.26 1.78 -15.47
CA ALA A 267 -18.26 2.83 -15.19
C ALA A 267 -16.91 2.27 -14.65
N ASP A 268 -16.88 1.05 -14.13
CA ASP A 268 -15.66 0.33 -13.70
C ASP A 268 -15.75 -1.12 -14.14
N ASP A 269 -14.86 -1.56 -15.01
CA ASP A 269 -14.82 -2.92 -15.58
C ASP A 269 -13.96 -3.90 -14.76
N ARG A 270 -13.20 -3.42 -13.79
CA ARG A 270 -12.40 -4.26 -12.91
C ARG A 270 -13.32 -4.94 -11.90
N SER A 271 -13.46 -6.25 -12.01
CA SER A 271 -14.26 -7.07 -11.09
C SER A 271 -13.60 -8.42 -10.92
N TYR A 272 -13.27 -8.79 -9.69
CA TYR A 272 -12.63 -10.07 -9.40
C TYR A 272 -12.89 -10.52 -7.97
N ARG A 273 -12.95 -11.84 -7.79
CA ARG A 273 -13.00 -12.53 -6.50
C ARG A 273 -11.70 -13.28 -6.28
N VAL A 274 -11.27 -13.38 -5.02
CA VAL A 274 -9.98 -13.99 -4.67
C VAL A 274 -10.16 -15.01 -3.56
N SER A 275 -9.50 -16.17 -3.70
CA SER A 275 -9.34 -17.15 -2.63
C SER A 275 -8.13 -16.81 -1.77
N PHE A 276 -8.31 -16.95 -0.46
CA PHE A 276 -7.29 -16.72 0.54
C PHE A 276 -6.95 -18.02 1.30
N ALA A 277 -7.27 -19.18 0.74
CA ALA A 277 -7.06 -20.48 1.38
C ALA A 277 -5.57 -20.77 1.59
N LYS A 278 -4.71 -20.44 0.61
CA LYS A 278 -3.27 -20.73 0.65
C LYS A 278 -2.57 -20.04 1.82
N ILE A 279 -2.86 -18.77 2.08
CA ILE A 279 -2.19 -18.07 3.19
C ILE A 279 -2.55 -18.68 4.55
N LYS A 280 -3.80 -19.14 4.73
CA LYS A 280 -4.25 -19.80 5.95
C LYS A 280 -3.55 -21.15 6.17
N GLU A 281 -3.31 -21.88 5.08
CA GLU A 281 -2.63 -23.18 5.12
C GLU A 281 -1.12 -23.05 5.42
N HIS A 282 -0.42 -22.12 4.74
CA HIS A 282 1.04 -21.98 4.82
C HIS A 282 1.50 -21.07 5.96
N LEU A 283 0.68 -20.10 6.35
CA LEU A 283 0.93 -19.15 7.42
C LEU A 283 -0.17 -19.24 8.50
N PRO A 284 -0.27 -20.34 9.25
CA PRO A 284 -1.39 -20.59 10.17
C PRO A 284 -1.53 -19.57 11.30
N SER A 285 -0.48 -18.78 11.57
CA SER A 285 -0.54 -17.65 12.50
C SER A 285 -1.26 -16.42 11.92
N PHE A 286 -1.51 -16.40 10.61
CA PHE A 286 -2.25 -15.32 9.97
C PHE A 286 -3.77 -15.53 10.12
N CYS A 287 -4.44 -14.50 10.61
CA CYS A 287 -5.91 -14.46 10.70
C CYS A 287 -6.39 -13.02 10.56
N CYS A 288 -7.26 -12.76 9.59
CA CYS A 288 -7.92 -11.46 9.48
C CYS A 288 -8.81 -11.22 10.69
N LYS A 289 -8.64 -10.06 11.33
CA LYS A 289 -9.40 -9.63 12.52
C LYS A 289 -10.43 -8.57 12.21
N TRP A 290 -10.35 -7.98 11.03
CA TRP A 290 -11.15 -6.85 10.61
C TRP A 290 -12.02 -7.21 9.42
N ASP A 291 -13.25 -6.70 9.42
CA ASP A 291 -14.12 -6.65 8.27
C ASP A 291 -14.42 -5.20 7.85
N ALA A 292 -15.15 -5.02 6.76
CA ALA A 292 -15.48 -3.68 6.26
C ALA A 292 -16.28 -2.85 7.28
N ARG A 293 -17.15 -3.48 8.09
CA ARG A 293 -17.95 -2.81 9.11
C ARG A 293 -17.09 -2.33 10.28
N LEU A 294 -16.22 -3.19 10.80
CA LEU A 294 -15.27 -2.81 11.85
C LEU A 294 -14.34 -1.70 11.39
N GLY A 295 -13.86 -1.76 10.14
CA GLY A 295 -13.04 -0.71 9.56
C GLY A 295 -13.77 0.62 9.38
N ALA A 296 -15.04 0.60 8.95
CA ALA A 296 -15.85 1.81 8.86
C ALA A 296 -16.08 2.45 10.24
N LEU A 297 -16.34 1.62 11.28
CA LEU A 297 -16.45 2.08 12.67
C LEU A 297 -15.13 2.67 13.20
N GLN A 298 -14.00 2.03 12.91
CA GLN A 298 -12.67 2.55 13.25
C GLN A 298 -12.44 3.94 12.62
N LEU A 299 -12.71 4.07 11.32
CA LEU A 299 -12.56 5.34 10.60
C LEU A 299 -13.48 6.42 11.21
N LYS A 300 -14.74 6.08 11.50
CA LYS A 300 -15.67 7.00 12.15
C LYS A 300 -15.13 7.50 13.48
N SER A 301 -14.66 6.60 14.35
CA SER A 301 -14.07 6.96 15.64
C SER A 301 -12.85 7.88 15.50
N VAL A 302 -11.98 7.61 14.51
CA VAL A 302 -10.84 8.48 14.24
C VAL A 302 -11.30 9.85 13.74
N PHE A 303 -12.24 9.92 12.79
CA PHE A 303 -12.74 11.18 12.23
C PHE A 303 -13.43 12.04 13.29
N GLU A 304 -14.23 11.44 14.18
CA GLU A 304 -14.84 12.12 15.33
C GLU A 304 -13.77 12.68 16.28
N ARG A 305 -12.76 11.89 16.63
CA ARG A 305 -11.68 12.30 17.53
C ARG A 305 -10.89 13.49 17.01
N ILE A 306 -10.60 13.52 15.69
CA ILE A 306 -9.82 14.61 15.08
C ILE A 306 -10.71 15.73 14.55
N GLN A 307 -12.03 15.60 14.64
CA GLN A 307 -12.99 16.53 14.03
C GLN A 307 -12.67 16.78 12.54
N LEU A 308 -12.56 15.69 11.76
CA LEU A 308 -12.19 15.76 10.34
C LEU A 308 -13.15 16.69 9.60
N ASP A 309 -12.60 17.75 8.99
CA ASP A 309 -13.36 18.65 8.14
C ASP A 309 -13.16 18.36 6.65
N GLU A 310 -14.00 18.96 5.83
CA GLU A 310 -13.97 18.80 4.37
C GLU A 310 -12.67 19.33 3.76
N LYS A 311 -12.07 20.36 4.35
CA LYS A 311 -10.81 20.97 3.87
C LYS A 311 -9.65 19.97 4.05
N VAL A 312 -9.54 19.32 5.20
CA VAL A 312 -8.53 18.29 5.46
C VAL A 312 -8.79 17.05 4.61
N PHE A 313 -10.06 16.60 4.51
CA PHE A 313 -10.42 15.45 3.69
C PHE A 313 -10.02 15.60 2.22
N ASN A 314 -10.24 16.79 1.64
CA ASN A 314 -9.91 17.11 0.25
C ASN A 314 -8.45 17.58 0.04
N ALA A 315 -7.63 17.65 1.09
CA ALA A 315 -6.26 18.11 0.95
C ALA A 315 -5.38 17.12 0.17
N ALA A 316 -4.53 17.66 -0.70
CA ALA A 316 -3.66 16.90 -1.59
C ALA A 316 -2.83 15.79 -0.89
N PRO A 317 -2.26 16.00 0.32
CA PRO A 317 -1.44 14.99 0.99
C PRO A 317 -2.12 13.65 1.25
N PHE A 318 -3.45 13.61 1.30
CA PHE A 318 -4.23 12.41 1.57
C PHE A 318 -4.73 11.67 0.32
N THR A 319 -4.38 12.19 -0.87
CA THR A 319 -4.66 11.57 -2.17
C THR A 319 -3.36 11.49 -2.98
N ARG A 320 -2.85 10.29 -3.22
CA ARG A 320 -1.50 10.06 -3.78
C ARG A 320 -1.23 10.84 -5.07
N LEU A 321 -2.17 10.81 -6.02
CA LEU A 321 -2.03 11.51 -7.28
C LEU A 321 -2.05 13.03 -7.11
N ALA A 322 -2.91 13.56 -6.23
CA ALA A 322 -3.02 15.00 -6.00
C ALA A 322 -1.73 15.56 -5.35
N GLU A 323 -1.17 14.85 -4.35
CA GLU A 323 0.08 15.27 -3.72
C GLU A 323 1.26 15.24 -4.70
N LEU A 324 1.38 14.17 -5.51
CA LEU A 324 2.45 14.08 -6.48
C LEU A 324 2.38 15.19 -7.54
N ARG A 325 1.17 15.50 -8.04
CA ARG A 325 0.95 16.65 -8.93
C ARG A 325 1.34 17.96 -8.28
N HIS A 326 0.90 18.19 -7.04
CA HIS A 326 1.27 19.38 -6.29
C HIS A 326 2.79 19.55 -6.18
N LEU A 327 3.52 18.49 -5.80
CA LEU A 327 4.98 18.53 -5.67
C LEU A 327 5.68 18.79 -7.01
N ARG A 328 5.15 18.28 -8.12
CA ARG A 328 5.67 18.56 -9.47
C ARG A 328 5.34 19.98 -9.94
N ASP A 329 4.10 20.42 -9.78
CA ASP A 329 3.64 21.74 -10.21
C ASP A 329 4.34 22.88 -9.45
N THR A 330 4.81 22.58 -8.22
CA THR A 330 5.59 23.52 -7.40
C THR A 330 7.11 23.33 -7.54
N GLU A 331 7.56 22.58 -8.54
CA GLU A 331 8.98 22.32 -8.85
C GLU A 331 9.80 21.73 -7.69
N GLN A 332 9.14 21.12 -6.70
CA GLN A 332 9.82 20.44 -5.60
C GLN A 332 10.43 19.10 -6.02
N LEU A 333 9.90 18.52 -7.09
CA LEU A 333 10.42 17.30 -7.71
C LEU A 333 10.86 17.54 -9.14
N ASP A 334 11.94 16.87 -9.51
CA ASP A 334 12.39 16.76 -10.89
C ASP A 334 11.46 15.81 -11.72
N PRO A 335 11.61 15.73 -13.05
CA PRO A 335 10.84 14.82 -13.88
C PRO A 335 10.98 13.32 -13.49
N ARG A 336 12.05 12.94 -12.78
CA ARG A 336 12.27 11.57 -12.28
C ARG A 336 11.78 11.36 -10.86
N LEU A 337 10.95 12.27 -10.35
CA LEU A 337 10.39 12.28 -9.00
C LEU A 337 11.45 12.25 -7.89
N ARG A 338 12.56 12.93 -8.11
CA ARG A 338 13.57 13.17 -7.09
C ARG A 338 13.43 14.59 -6.56
N TRP A 339 13.68 14.76 -5.27
CA TRP A 339 13.69 16.08 -4.66
C TRP A 339 14.73 16.97 -5.33
N THR A 340 14.30 18.14 -5.79
CA THR A 340 15.20 19.19 -6.26
C THR A 340 15.94 19.79 -5.06
N PRO A 341 17.25 20.08 -5.17
CA PRO A 341 17.92 20.88 -4.16
C PRO A 341 17.13 22.19 -3.97
N MET A 342 16.87 22.59 -2.72
CA MET A 342 16.32 23.93 -2.47
C MET A 342 17.25 24.93 -3.17
N LYS A 343 16.76 25.63 -4.20
CA LYS A 343 17.43 26.80 -4.73
C LYS A 343 17.54 27.76 -3.54
N ASP A 344 18.77 28.17 -3.18
CA ASP A 344 19.01 29.14 -2.12
C ASP A 344 18.06 30.33 -2.34
N MET A 345 17.04 30.45 -1.48
CA MET A 345 16.10 31.59 -1.50
C MET A 345 16.72 32.86 -0.91
N PHE A 346 18.04 32.90 -0.79
CA PHE A 346 18.79 34.10 -0.45
C PHE A 346 19.46 34.61 -1.73
N PRO A 347 19.01 35.73 -2.32
CA PRO A 347 19.81 36.40 -3.32
C PRO A 347 21.19 36.69 -2.67
N ALA A 348 22.26 36.31 -3.37
CA ALA A 348 23.60 36.68 -2.98
C ALA A 348 23.58 38.21 -2.72
N VAL A 349 23.80 38.62 -1.47
CA VAL A 349 24.02 40.03 -1.15
C VAL A 349 25.28 40.40 -1.91
N ALA A 350 25.12 41.20 -2.97
CA ALA A 350 26.25 41.76 -3.68
C ALA A 350 27.05 42.57 -2.65
N ALA A 351 28.26 42.10 -2.38
CA ALA A 351 29.23 42.87 -1.65
C ALA A 351 29.62 44.09 -2.52
N GLU A 352 29.17 45.28 -2.14
CA GLU A 352 29.74 46.54 -2.59
C GLU A 352 31.11 46.82 -1.93
#